data_a2807886d2d41302bef4c6c9d6cf69d5
#
_entry.id   a2807886d2d41302bef4c6c9d6cf69d5
#
_cell.length_a   1.000
_cell.length_b   1.000
_cell.length_c   1.000
_cell.angle_alpha   90.00
_cell.angle_beta   90.00
_cell.angle_gamma   90.00
#
_symmetry.space_group_name_H-M   'P 1'
#
loop_
_entity.id
_entity.type
_entity.pdbx_description
1 polymer ?
#
loop_
_entity_poly.entity_id
_entity_poly.type
_entity_poly.pdbx_seq_one_letter_code
_entity_poly.pdbx_strand_id
1 'polypeptide(L)'
;MKTQEKAASAKTKTGRLKAKLLGAYYGHPIKDMKLICITGTTGKVEVANFVHEILKAAGQPVSIMASDNEIKQGALHKFLSTAWKSGSNYVVVTAPAKSLEKDVFYDLPVHVAALTNFVPSGLDDPSAKEYSDAETALFNMNPDYVVLNRDDSHYQDFTEFAGREGTLTYGSDRFSNIQIVSSKLYKMGSEAELAIGNTNFTVASFLSGEPIISYMAAAAAIADALHITPAKIEEGIANYDPEGLTRPEDD
;
A
#
# COMPACT_ATOMS: atom_id res chain seq x y z
N MET A 1 -28.23 -17.07 12.96
CA MET A 1 -27.29 -17.30 11.85
C MET A 1 -27.90 -16.96 10.47
N LYS A 2 -28.90 -17.64 9.93
CA LYS A 2 -29.43 -17.35 8.56
C LYS A 2 -29.91 -15.93 8.28
N THR A 3 -30.34 -15.17 9.28
CA THR A 3 -30.86 -13.79 9.12
C THR A 3 -29.71 -12.78 9.02
N GLN A 4 -28.61 -13.00 9.75
CA GLN A 4 -27.39 -12.18 9.68
C GLN A 4 -26.63 -12.38 8.37
N GLU A 5 -26.52 -13.62 7.90
CA GLU A 5 -25.92 -13.93 6.59
C GLU A 5 -26.71 -13.30 5.41
N LYS A 6 -28.04 -13.31 5.47
CA LYS A 6 -28.87 -12.62 4.46
C LYS A 6 -28.69 -11.11 4.49
N ALA A 7 -28.56 -10.51 5.66
CA ALA A 7 -28.35 -9.05 5.81
C ALA A 7 -26.96 -8.64 5.33
N ALA A 8 -25.91 -9.41 5.63
CA ALA A 8 -24.55 -9.20 5.15
C ALA A 8 -24.50 -9.31 3.61
N SER A 9 -25.06 -10.37 3.03
CA SER A 9 -25.15 -10.55 1.57
C SER A 9 -25.92 -9.43 0.86
N ALA A 10 -26.97 -8.88 1.48
CA ALA A 10 -27.73 -7.76 0.91
C ALA A 10 -26.92 -6.46 0.95
N LYS A 11 -26.17 -6.18 2.04
CA LYS A 11 -25.30 -5.01 2.15
C LYS A 11 -24.19 -5.04 1.09
N THR A 12 -23.55 -6.19 0.88
CA THR A 12 -22.50 -6.40 -0.13
C THR A 12 -23.05 -6.16 -1.54
N LYS A 13 -24.23 -6.71 -1.88
CA LYS A 13 -24.86 -6.46 -3.20
C LYS A 13 -25.15 -4.99 -3.46
N THR A 14 -25.62 -4.27 -2.45
CA THR A 14 -25.91 -2.82 -2.56
C THR A 14 -24.61 -2.02 -2.72
N GLY A 15 -23.54 -2.38 -2.00
CA GLY A 15 -22.22 -1.76 -2.11
C GLY A 15 -21.64 -1.91 -3.52
N ARG A 16 -21.69 -3.12 -4.08
CA ARG A 16 -21.21 -3.44 -5.43
C ARG A 16 -22.00 -2.72 -6.53
N LEU A 17 -23.32 -2.66 -6.41
CA LEU A 17 -24.14 -1.89 -7.35
C LEU A 17 -23.78 -0.41 -7.32
N LYS A 18 -23.61 0.15 -6.12
CA LYS A 18 -23.19 1.53 -5.94
C LYS A 18 -21.82 1.80 -6.55
N ALA A 19 -20.84 0.88 -6.41
CA ALA A 19 -19.52 0.99 -7.03
C ALA A 19 -19.62 1.14 -8.55
N LYS A 20 -20.40 0.25 -9.19
CA LYS A 20 -20.61 0.28 -10.64
C LYS A 20 -21.27 1.57 -11.11
N LEU A 21 -22.29 2.04 -10.39
CA LEU A 21 -22.97 3.29 -10.73
C LEU A 21 -22.05 4.51 -10.58
N LEU A 22 -21.24 4.56 -9.52
CA LEU A 22 -20.24 5.61 -9.33
C LEU A 22 -19.14 5.54 -10.40
N GLY A 23 -18.65 4.33 -10.73
CA GLY A 23 -17.70 4.14 -11.81
C GLY A 23 -18.22 4.70 -13.13
N ALA A 24 -19.46 4.35 -13.50
CA ALA A 24 -20.10 4.88 -14.70
C ALA A 24 -20.33 6.39 -14.64
N TYR A 25 -20.80 6.93 -13.51
CA TYR A 25 -21.03 8.37 -13.33
C TYR A 25 -19.73 9.19 -13.49
N TYR A 26 -18.61 8.69 -12.99
CA TYR A 26 -17.31 9.35 -13.11
C TYR A 26 -16.53 8.98 -14.38
N GLY A 27 -17.09 8.14 -15.27
CA GLY A 27 -16.48 7.79 -16.55
C GLY A 27 -15.34 6.78 -16.46
N HIS A 28 -15.28 5.97 -15.38
CA HIS A 28 -14.22 4.95 -15.15
C HIS A 28 -12.78 5.48 -15.28
N PRO A 29 -12.42 6.57 -14.59
CA PRO A 29 -11.15 7.30 -14.80
C PRO A 29 -9.92 6.44 -14.53
N ILE A 30 -10.05 5.38 -13.72
CA ILE A 30 -8.93 4.50 -13.33
C ILE A 30 -8.40 3.63 -14.49
N LYS A 31 -9.13 3.50 -15.58
CA LYS A 31 -8.68 2.72 -16.74
C LYS A 31 -7.41 3.27 -17.40
N ASP A 32 -7.18 4.56 -17.26
CA ASP A 32 -6.04 5.27 -17.83
C ASP A 32 -4.94 5.52 -16.78
N MET A 33 -5.11 5.04 -15.54
CA MET A 33 -4.18 5.24 -14.44
C MET A 33 -3.82 3.91 -13.78
N LYS A 34 -2.66 3.84 -13.14
CA LYS A 34 -2.23 2.70 -12.32
C LYS A 34 -2.60 2.93 -10.87
N LEU A 35 -3.52 2.11 -10.35
CA LEU A 35 -3.97 2.16 -8.96
C LEU A 35 -3.08 1.31 -8.06
N ILE A 36 -2.48 1.95 -7.06
CA ILE A 36 -1.66 1.32 -6.03
C ILE A 36 -2.45 1.35 -4.73
N CYS A 37 -2.80 0.20 -4.19
CA CYS A 37 -3.56 0.05 -2.96
C CYS A 37 -2.67 -0.53 -1.86
N ILE A 38 -2.63 0.12 -0.71
CA ILE A 38 -1.81 -0.28 0.43
C ILE A 38 -2.72 -0.58 1.61
N THR A 39 -2.72 -1.84 2.07
CA THR A 39 -3.45 -2.30 3.25
C THR A 39 -2.52 -2.76 4.35
N GLY A 40 -3.08 -3.15 5.49
CA GLY A 40 -2.38 -3.62 6.67
C GLY A 40 -2.82 -2.90 7.94
N THR A 41 -2.36 -3.38 9.09
CA THR A 41 -2.76 -2.85 10.39
C THR A 41 -2.16 -1.46 10.64
N THR A 42 -0.86 -1.29 10.43
CA THR A 42 -0.14 -0.02 10.64
C THR A 42 0.77 0.31 9.47
N GLY A 43 1.20 1.58 9.35
CA GLY A 43 2.19 2.02 8.37
C GLY A 43 1.67 2.27 6.96
N LYS A 44 0.39 2.12 6.71
CA LYS A 44 -0.22 2.38 5.39
C LYS A 44 0.02 3.79 4.89
N VAL A 45 -0.13 4.76 5.77
CA VAL A 45 -0.01 6.20 5.45
C VAL A 45 1.45 6.53 5.15
N GLU A 46 2.39 6.05 5.96
CA GLU A 46 3.82 6.26 5.76
C GLU A 46 4.29 5.63 4.44
N VAL A 47 3.94 4.37 4.19
CA VAL A 47 4.29 3.69 2.94
C VAL A 47 3.67 4.40 1.73
N ALA A 48 2.41 4.85 1.83
CA ALA A 48 1.77 5.59 0.75
C ALA A 48 2.48 6.91 0.43
N ASN A 49 2.93 7.62 1.44
CA ASN A 49 3.69 8.86 1.26
C ASN A 49 5.08 8.60 0.69
N PHE A 50 5.80 7.58 1.17
CA PHE A 50 7.08 7.18 0.55
C PHE A 50 6.90 6.85 -0.93
N VAL A 51 5.91 6.04 -1.29
CA VAL A 51 5.63 5.68 -2.69
C VAL A 51 5.28 6.92 -3.52
N HIS A 52 4.50 7.84 -2.97
CA HIS A 52 4.16 9.09 -3.62
C HIS A 52 5.42 9.94 -3.93
N GLU A 53 6.31 10.13 -2.95
CA GLU A 53 7.54 10.89 -3.16
C GLU A 53 8.54 10.17 -4.08
N ILE A 54 8.62 8.82 -4.04
CA ILE A 54 9.40 8.03 -5.00
C ILE A 54 8.91 8.27 -6.44
N LEU A 55 7.60 8.22 -6.66
CA LEU A 55 7.03 8.46 -7.99
C LEU A 55 7.28 9.89 -8.46
N LYS A 56 7.17 10.88 -7.57
CA LYS A 56 7.55 12.28 -7.89
C LYS A 56 9.03 12.41 -8.26
N ALA A 57 9.93 11.80 -7.48
CA ALA A 57 11.36 11.78 -7.77
C ALA A 57 11.68 11.12 -9.11
N ALA A 58 10.86 10.11 -9.50
CA ALA A 58 10.93 9.49 -10.81
C ALA A 58 10.26 10.29 -11.94
N GLY A 59 9.76 11.50 -11.66
CA GLY A 59 9.10 12.37 -12.65
C GLY A 59 7.72 11.87 -13.08
N GLN A 60 7.07 11.00 -12.29
CA GLN A 60 5.77 10.46 -12.63
C GLN A 60 4.63 11.33 -12.06
N PRO A 61 3.66 11.72 -12.88
CA PRO A 61 2.45 12.38 -12.40
C PRO A 61 1.67 11.43 -11.47
N VAL A 62 1.55 11.78 -10.19
CA VAL A 62 0.93 10.95 -9.16
C VAL A 62 0.01 11.76 -8.26
N SER A 63 -1.11 11.15 -7.86
CA SER A 63 -2.01 11.66 -6.81
C SER A 63 -2.09 10.66 -5.66
N ILE A 64 -2.29 11.16 -4.44
CA ILE A 64 -2.35 10.34 -3.23
C ILE A 64 -3.63 10.60 -2.43
N MET A 65 -4.25 9.52 -1.91
CA MET A 65 -5.29 9.55 -0.87
C MET A 65 -4.85 8.60 0.25
N ALA A 66 -4.17 9.14 1.25
CA ALA A 66 -3.68 8.38 2.41
C ALA A 66 -4.51 8.70 3.65
N SER A 67 -5.07 7.66 4.28
CA SER A 67 -5.85 7.76 5.51
C SER A 67 -5.87 6.42 6.22
N ASP A 68 -5.76 6.42 7.55
CA ASP A 68 -6.03 5.24 8.38
C ASP A 68 -7.51 5.07 8.68
N ASN A 69 -8.31 6.10 8.44
CA ASN A 69 -9.75 6.05 8.63
C ASN A 69 -10.46 5.47 7.40
N GLU A 70 -11.68 5.00 7.63
CA GLU A 70 -12.57 4.51 6.56
C GLU A 70 -12.70 5.52 5.42
N ILE A 71 -12.40 5.07 4.21
CA ILE A 71 -12.65 5.82 2.97
C ILE A 71 -14.07 5.49 2.49
N LYS A 72 -14.84 6.52 2.20
CA LYS A 72 -16.19 6.35 1.63
C LYS A 72 -16.09 6.16 0.12
N GLN A 73 -16.86 5.23 -0.42
CA GLN A 73 -16.87 4.88 -1.84
C GLN A 73 -17.03 6.09 -2.78
N GLY A 74 -17.98 7.01 -2.45
CA GLY A 74 -18.16 8.23 -3.24
C GLY A 74 -16.97 9.18 -3.17
N ALA A 75 -16.27 9.26 -2.03
CA ALA A 75 -15.04 10.05 -1.89
C ALA A 75 -13.90 9.49 -2.75
N LEU A 76 -13.72 8.15 -2.76
CA LEU A 76 -12.73 7.50 -3.59
C LEU A 76 -12.97 7.77 -5.08
N HIS A 77 -14.19 7.52 -5.59
CA HIS A 77 -14.50 7.75 -7.00
C HIS A 77 -14.35 9.23 -7.42
N LYS A 78 -14.74 10.17 -6.55
CA LYS A 78 -14.51 11.59 -6.77
C LYS A 78 -13.02 11.92 -6.86
N PHE A 79 -12.22 11.37 -5.95
CA PHE A 79 -10.77 11.55 -5.94
C PHE A 79 -10.14 11.00 -7.22
N LEU A 80 -10.49 9.76 -7.63
CA LEU A 80 -9.99 9.15 -8.87
C LEU A 80 -10.31 10.02 -10.09
N SER A 81 -11.53 10.57 -10.17
CA SER A 81 -11.91 11.48 -11.25
C SER A 81 -11.11 12.78 -11.23
N THR A 82 -10.80 13.31 -10.03
CA THR A 82 -9.96 14.51 -9.90
C THR A 82 -8.52 14.23 -10.32
N ALA A 83 -7.94 13.11 -9.87
CA ALA A 83 -6.60 12.67 -10.22
C ALA A 83 -6.44 12.50 -11.75
N TRP A 84 -7.41 11.86 -12.38
CA TRP A 84 -7.42 11.72 -13.85
C TRP A 84 -7.45 13.07 -14.59
N LYS A 85 -8.32 13.98 -14.15
CA LYS A 85 -8.43 15.32 -14.73
C LYS A 85 -7.16 16.15 -14.56
N SER A 86 -6.39 15.91 -13.50
CA SER A 86 -5.09 16.56 -13.27
C SER A 86 -3.93 15.89 -14.00
N GLY A 87 -4.19 14.85 -14.80
CA GLY A 87 -3.19 14.17 -15.60
C GLY A 87 -2.32 13.18 -14.85
N SER A 88 -2.81 12.64 -13.72
CA SER A 88 -2.05 11.62 -12.99
C SER A 88 -1.99 10.30 -13.75
N ASN A 89 -0.80 9.70 -13.84
CA ASN A 89 -0.58 8.36 -14.37
C ASN A 89 -0.68 7.30 -13.27
N TYR A 90 -0.40 7.70 -12.02
CA TYR A 90 -0.43 6.85 -10.84
C TYR A 90 -1.33 7.44 -9.78
N VAL A 91 -1.99 6.54 -9.04
CA VAL A 91 -2.82 6.90 -7.90
C VAL A 91 -2.47 5.98 -6.74
N VAL A 92 -2.01 6.55 -5.63
CA VAL A 92 -1.69 5.83 -4.40
C VAL A 92 -2.83 6.00 -3.42
N VAL A 93 -3.41 4.89 -2.95
CA VAL A 93 -4.54 4.90 -2.02
C VAL A 93 -4.30 3.92 -0.90
N THR A 94 -4.45 4.35 0.33
CA THR A 94 -4.55 3.41 1.46
C THR A 94 -5.90 2.69 1.43
N ALA A 95 -5.91 1.41 1.77
CA ALA A 95 -7.10 0.56 1.78
C ALA A 95 -7.36 0.04 3.20
N PRO A 96 -7.92 0.85 4.12
CA PRO A 96 -8.24 0.41 5.47
C PRO A 96 -9.24 -0.74 5.45
N ALA A 97 -9.09 -1.73 6.35
CA ALA A 97 -9.93 -2.92 6.42
C ALA A 97 -11.44 -2.61 6.40
N LYS A 98 -11.89 -1.59 7.16
CA LYS A 98 -13.30 -1.13 7.15
C LYS A 98 -13.79 -0.67 5.78
N SER A 99 -12.90 -0.19 4.91
CA SER A 99 -13.26 0.19 3.54
C SER A 99 -13.34 -1.04 2.63
N LEU A 100 -12.46 -2.01 2.85
CA LEU A 100 -12.47 -3.31 2.14
C LEU A 100 -13.72 -4.12 2.49
N GLU A 101 -14.11 -4.22 3.76
CA GLU A 101 -15.35 -4.85 4.24
C GLU A 101 -16.61 -4.29 3.57
N LYS A 102 -16.57 -3.02 3.18
CA LYS A 102 -17.70 -2.31 2.54
C LYS A 102 -17.65 -2.32 1.01
N ASP A 103 -16.81 -3.15 0.44
CA ASP A 103 -16.60 -3.23 -1.02
C ASP A 103 -16.30 -1.85 -1.67
N VAL A 104 -15.57 -0.96 -0.97
CA VAL A 104 -15.27 0.41 -1.46
C VAL A 104 -14.43 0.35 -2.73
N PHE A 105 -13.53 -0.62 -2.83
CA PHE A 105 -12.63 -0.83 -3.97
C PHE A 105 -13.18 -1.77 -5.05
N TYR A 106 -14.41 -2.28 -4.86
CA TYR A 106 -15.01 -3.22 -5.80
C TYR A 106 -15.05 -2.68 -7.23
N ASP A 107 -14.70 -3.53 -8.20
CA ASP A 107 -14.67 -3.23 -9.64
C ASP A 107 -13.59 -2.20 -10.06
N LEU A 108 -12.63 -1.90 -9.18
CA LEU A 108 -11.47 -1.08 -9.54
C LEU A 108 -10.32 -1.99 -9.99
N PRO A 109 -9.69 -1.75 -11.14
CA PRO A 109 -8.49 -2.46 -11.55
C PRO A 109 -7.31 -2.02 -10.68
N VAL A 110 -6.90 -2.88 -9.74
CA VAL A 110 -5.75 -2.64 -8.88
C VAL A 110 -4.49 -3.08 -9.63
N HIS A 111 -3.52 -2.17 -9.79
CA HIS A 111 -2.25 -2.48 -10.41
C HIS A 111 -1.27 -3.07 -9.39
N VAL A 112 -1.15 -2.47 -8.21
CA VAL A 112 -0.34 -3.01 -7.11
C VAL A 112 -1.18 -3.10 -5.85
N ALA A 113 -1.21 -4.28 -5.23
CA ALA A 113 -1.75 -4.48 -3.88
C ALA A 113 -0.60 -4.79 -2.92
N ALA A 114 -0.47 -4.01 -1.85
CA ALA A 114 0.60 -4.16 -0.88
C ALA A 114 0.06 -4.35 0.54
N LEU A 115 0.66 -5.27 1.30
CA LEU A 115 0.44 -5.50 2.72
C LEU A 115 1.63 -4.97 3.52
N THR A 116 1.40 -4.04 4.44
CA THR A 116 2.46 -3.54 5.33
C THR A 116 2.75 -4.51 6.46
N ASN A 117 1.73 -4.88 7.19
CA ASN A 117 1.77 -5.88 8.26
C ASN A 117 0.36 -6.34 8.60
N PHE A 118 0.27 -7.49 9.27
CA PHE A 118 -0.98 -8.01 9.80
C PHE A 118 -0.83 -8.31 11.29
N VAL A 119 -1.46 -7.49 12.12
CA VAL A 119 -1.49 -7.69 13.58
C VAL A 119 -2.95 -7.87 13.99
N PRO A 120 -3.41 -9.12 14.18
CA PRO A 120 -4.77 -9.36 14.62
C PRO A 120 -4.99 -8.76 16.02
N SER A 121 -6.10 -8.09 16.22
CA SER A 121 -6.50 -7.53 17.52
C SER A 121 -6.97 -8.63 18.46
N GLY A 122 -6.00 -9.42 19.01
CA GLY A 122 -6.24 -10.51 19.98
C GLY A 122 -6.47 -11.87 19.32
N LEU A 123 -5.82 -12.90 19.87
CA LEU A 123 -5.87 -14.28 19.37
C LEU A 123 -7.26 -14.93 19.50
N ASP A 124 -8.14 -14.37 20.35
CA ASP A 124 -9.48 -14.90 20.66
C ASP A 124 -10.62 -13.97 20.20
N ASP A 125 -10.32 -12.90 19.46
CA ASP A 125 -11.34 -11.99 18.97
C ASP A 125 -11.96 -12.52 17.66
N PRO A 126 -13.28 -12.82 17.65
CA PRO A 126 -13.97 -13.25 16.42
C PRO A 126 -13.84 -12.25 15.26
N SER A 127 -13.57 -10.97 15.56
CA SER A 127 -13.33 -9.93 14.57
C SER A 127 -11.97 -10.06 13.86
N ALA A 128 -11.00 -10.79 14.45
CA ALA A 128 -9.70 -11.01 13.83
C ALA A 128 -9.82 -11.72 12.47
N LYS A 129 -10.74 -12.70 12.36
CA LYS A 129 -11.01 -13.39 11.10
C LYS A 129 -11.69 -12.47 10.08
N GLU A 130 -12.67 -11.67 10.50
CA GLU A 130 -13.35 -10.70 9.60
C GLU A 130 -12.34 -9.66 9.08
N TYR A 131 -11.38 -9.27 9.92
CA TYR A 131 -10.30 -8.35 9.55
C TYR A 131 -9.33 -8.97 8.56
N SER A 132 -8.95 -10.24 8.75
CA SER A 132 -8.13 -11.00 7.80
C SER A 132 -8.85 -11.19 6.46
N ASP A 133 -10.12 -11.57 6.49
CA ASP A 133 -10.94 -11.74 5.29
C ASP A 133 -11.09 -10.41 4.51
N ALA A 134 -11.15 -9.28 5.21
CA ALA A 134 -11.21 -7.97 4.59
C ALA A 134 -9.90 -7.60 3.89
N GLU A 135 -8.75 -7.80 4.54
CA GLU A 135 -7.45 -7.49 3.93
C GLU A 135 -7.15 -8.40 2.75
N THR A 136 -7.45 -9.70 2.84
CA THR A 136 -7.30 -10.63 1.71
C THR A 136 -8.21 -10.29 0.53
N ALA A 137 -9.34 -9.61 0.76
CA ALA A 137 -10.23 -9.19 -0.33
C ALA A 137 -9.52 -8.31 -1.37
N LEU A 138 -8.55 -7.49 -0.96
CA LEU A 138 -7.76 -6.67 -1.88
C LEU A 138 -6.94 -7.54 -2.86
N PHE A 139 -6.31 -8.60 -2.35
CA PHE A 139 -5.47 -9.52 -3.15
C PHE A 139 -6.32 -10.43 -4.05
N ASN A 140 -7.56 -10.69 -3.67
CA ASN A 140 -8.54 -11.44 -4.48
C ASN A 140 -9.12 -10.62 -5.65
N MET A 141 -8.79 -9.31 -5.75
CA MET A 141 -9.17 -8.48 -6.89
C MET A 141 -8.28 -8.69 -8.12
N ASN A 142 -7.35 -9.66 -8.08
CA ASN A 142 -6.41 -9.98 -9.14
C ASN A 142 -5.54 -8.77 -9.54
N PRO A 143 -4.79 -8.16 -8.60
CA PRO A 143 -3.84 -7.11 -8.95
C PRO A 143 -2.74 -7.66 -9.88
N ASP A 144 -2.15 -6.78 -10.70
CA ASP A 144 -1.03 -7.16 -11.56
C ASP A 144 0.22 -7.50 -10.72
N TYR A 145 0.41 -6.79 -9.59
CA TYR A 145 1.49 -7.02 -8.64
C TYR A 145 0.96 -7.15 -7.23
N VAL A 146 1.58 -8.06 -6.47
CA VAL A 146 1.33 -8.27 -5.03
C VAL A 146 2.63 -8.00 -4.27
N VAL A 147 2.57 -7.21 -3.21
CA VAL A 147 3.72 -6.91 -2.34
C VAL A 147 3.41 -7.37 -0.92
N LEU A 148 4.22 -8.30 -0.39
CA LEU A 148 4.01 -8.93 0.91
C LEU A 148 5.22 -8.78 1.83
N ASN A 149 4.95 -8.57 3.12
CA ASN A 149 5.96 -8.55 4.17
C ASN A 149 6.34 -9.99 4.57
N ARG A 150 7.57 -10.40 4.30
CA ARG A 150 8.05 -11.74 4.63
C ARG A 150 8.40 -11.93 6.10
N ASP A 151 8.68 -10.82 6.80
CA ASP A 151 8.96 -10.82 8.24
C ASP A 151 7.69 -10.80 9.09
N ASP A 152 6.51 -10.66 8.47
CA ASP A 152 5.24 -10.68 9.19
C ASP A 152 4.97 -12.09 9.73
N SER A 153 4.58 -12.19 11.02
CA SER A 153 4.26 -13.46 11.67
C SER A 153 3.12 -14.24 11.00
N HIS A 154 2.27 -13.53 10.27
CA HIS A 154 1.14 -14.07 9.50
C HIS A 154 1.41 -14.17 8.00
N TYR A 155 2.68 -14.03 7.57
CA TYR A 155 3.05 -14.16 6.16
C TYR A 155 2.50 -15.46 5.53
N GLN A 156 2.46 -16.54 6.32
CA GLN A 156 1.96 -17.85 5.86
C GLN A 156 0.48 -17.81 5.43
N ASP A 157 -0.32 -16.93 6.02
CA ASP A 157 -1.74 -16.77 5.70
C ASP A 157 -1.94 -16.11 4.33
N PHE A 158 -0.90 -15.45 3.80
CA PHE A 158 -0.89 -14.80 2.48
C PHE A 158 -0.09 -15.56 1.42
N THR A 159 0.43 -16.76 1.73
CA THR A 159 1.26 -17.54 0.79
C THR A 159 0.52 -18.00 -0.46
N GLU A 160 -0.80 -18.10 -0.44
CA GLU A 160 -1.59 -18.36 -1.64
C GLU A 160 -1.43 -17.27 -2.71
N PHE A 161 -1.06 -16.05 -2.30
CA PHE A 161 -0.75 -14.92 -3.18
C PHE A 161 0.74 -14.86 -3.53
N ALA A 162 1.61 -15.41 -2.68
CA ALA A 162 3.08 -15.34 -2.81
C ALA A 162 3.66 -16.14 -4.00
N GLY A 163 2.91 -17.10 -4.54
CA GLY A 163 3.34 -17.92 -5.68
C GLY A 163 2.85 -17.41 -7.04
N ARG A 164 2.13 -16.30 -7.09
CA ARG A 164 1.61 -15.74 -8.33
C ARG A 164 2.70 -14.99 -9.08
N GLU A 165 2.64 -15.00 -10.40
CA GLU A 165 3.48 -14.12 -11.22
C GLU A 165 3.20 -12.66 -10.82
N GLY A 166 4.26 -11.84 -10.71
CA GLY A 166 4.15 -10.46 -10.24
C GLY A 166 4.13 -10.30 -8.71
N THR A 167 4.38 -11.36 -7.93
CA THR A 167 4.52 -11.21 -6.48
C THR A 167 5.94 -10.84 -6.09
N LEU A 168 6.08 -9.78 -5.29
CA LEU A 168 7.32 -9.36 -4.64
C LEU A 168 7.17 -9.46 -3.12
N THR A 169 8.27 -9.82 -2.47
CA THR A 169 8.35 -9.87 -1.01
C THR A 169 9.43 -8.93 -0.52
N TYR A 170 9.24 -8.37 0.68
CA TYR A 170 10.25 -7.58 1.35
C TYR A 170 10.44 -8.03 2.80
N GLY A 171 11.60 -7.74 3.37
CA GLY A 171 11.95 -8.09 4.75
C GLY A 171 13.41 -8.42 4.94
N SER A 172 13.79 -8.85 6.14
CA SER A 172 15.16 -9.24 6.51
C SER A 172 15.54 -10.65 6.03
N ASP A 173 14.53 -11.48 5.70
CA ASP A 173 14.79 -12.82 5.15
C ASP A 173 15.53 -12.73 3.82
N ARG A 174 16.61 -13.54 3.68
CA ARG A 174 17.47 -13.58 2.48
C ARG A 174 16.75 -13.96 1.18
N PHE A 175 15.55 -14.50 1.27
CA PHE A 175 14.72 -14.85 0.12
C PHE A 175 13.70 -13.75 -0.24
N SER A 176 13.76 -12.62 0.43
CA SER A 176 12.97 -11.45 0.05
C SER A 176 13.48 -10.85 -1.25
N ASN A 177 12.58 -10.39 -2.11
CA ASN A 177 12.95 -9.68 -3.35
C ASN A 177 13.63 -8.35 -3.02
N ILE A 178 13.12 -7.65 -2.00
CA ILE A 178 13.73 -6.47 -1.41
C ILE A 178 14.22 -6.89 -0.01
N GLN A 179 15.50 -7.15 0.11
CA GLN A 179 16.09 -7.58 1.37
C GLN A 179 16.52 -6.38 2.21
N ILE A 180 16.17 -6.36 3.48
CA ILE A 180 16.75 -5.47 4.48
C ILE A 180 18.07 -6.11 4.94
N VAL A 181 19.19 -5.57 4.48
CA VAL A 181 20.54 -6.10 4.77
C VAL A 181 21.02 -5.63 6.13
N SER A 182 20.85 -4.34 6.40
CA SER A 182 21.20 -3.73 7.67
C SER A 182 20.33 -2.50 7.93
N SER A 183 20.26 -2.07 9.19
CA SER A 183 19.53 -0.85 9.57
C SER A 183 20.21 -0.11 10.71
N LYS A 184 19.97 1.20 10.77
CA LYS A 184 20.40 2.08 11.86
C LYS A 184 19.26 2.99 12.25
N LEU A 185 19.04 3.10 13.55
CA LEU A 185 18.07 4.03 14.13
C LEU A 185 18.82 5.20 14.77
N TYR A 186 18.37 6.38 14.41
CA TYR A 186 18.90 7.64 14.97
C TYR A 186 17.84 8.29 15.84
N LYS A 187 18.26 9.25 16.65
CA LYS A 187 17.33 10.04 17.46
C LYS A 187 16.32 10.79 16.58
N MET A 188 16.76 11.20 15.41
CA MET A 188 15.92 11.85 14.39
C MET A 188 16.20 11.20 13.04
N GLY A 189 15.45 10.14 12.72
CA GLY A 189 15.56 9.45 11.46
C GLY A 189 15.89 7.97 11.56
N SER A 190 15.82 7.30 10.43
CA SER A 190 16.12 5.88 10.24
C SER A 190 16.85 5.68 8.91
N GLU A 191 17.78 4.73 8.87
CA GLU A 191 18.54 4.35 7.69
C GLU A 191 18.48 2.85 7.50
N ALA A 192 18.38 2.39 6.27
CA ALA A 192 18.46 0.98 5.93
C ALA A 192 19.29 0.77 4.67
N GLU A 193 20.13 -0.27 4.69
CA GLU A 193 20.71 -0.83 3.49
C GLU A 193 19.75 -1.87 2.93
N LEU A 194 19.28 -1.66 1.72
CA LEU A 194 18.39 -2.56 0.99
C LEU A 194 19.12 -3.22 -0.17
N ALA A 195 18.72 -4.45 -0.51
CA ALA A 195 19.21 -5.14 -1.69
C ALA A 195 18.05 -5.53 -2.62
N ILE A 196 18.24 -5.26 -3.91
CA ILE A 196 17.38 -5.74 -5.01
C ILE A 196 18.25 -6.58 -5.93
N GLY A 197 18.06 -7.90 -5.92
CA GLY A 197 18.94 -8.83 -6.61
C GLY A 197 20.39 -8.68 -6.13
N ASN A 198 21.30 -8.23 -7.02
CA ASN A 198 22.71 -8.02 -6.68
C ASN A 198 23.07 -6.54 -6.42
N THR A 199 22.07 -5.66 -6.32
CA THR A 199 22.30 -4.22 -6.15
C THR A 199 21.93 -3.80 -4.73
N ASN A 200 22.93 -3.34 -3.97
CA ASN A 200 22.70 -2.72 -2.67
C ASN A 200 22.61 -1.20 -2.82
N PHE A 201 21.73 -0.60 -2.02
CA PHE A 201 21.55 0.84 -1.95
C PHE A 201 21.05 1.24 -0.55
N THR A 202 21.24 2.50 -0.18
CA THR A 202 20.91 2.99 1.15
C THR A 202 19.71 3.94 1.07
N VAL A 203 18.70 3.69 1.88
CA VAL A 203 17.55 4.58 2.06
C VAL A 203 17.58 5.22 3.44
N ALA A 204 17.20 6.48 3.53
CA ALA A 204 17.15 7.21 4.78
C ALA A 204 15.87 8.06 4.86
N SER A 205 15.29 8.14 6.06
CA SER A 205 14.09 8.92 6.35
C SER A 205 14.25 9.74 7.60
N PHE A 206 13.58 10.89 7.67
CA PHE A 206 13.46 11.70 8.90
C PHE A 206 12.59 11.04 9.97
N LEU A 207 11.75 10.08 9.59
CA LEU A 207 10.96 9.31 10.54
C LEU A 207 11.85 8.38 11.35
N SER A 208 11.65 8.34 12.67
CA SER A 208 12.39 7.47 13.58
C SER A 208 11.55 6.30 14.05
N GLY A 209 12.17 5.15 14.20
CA GLY A 209 11.58 3.95 14.80
C GLY A 209 11.77 2.71 13.96
N GLU A 210 11.83 1.56 14.64
CA GLU A 210 12.06 0.26 14.00
C GLU A 210 11.05 -0.06 12.87
N PRO A 211 9.73 0.23 13.01
CA PRO A 211 8.78 -0.04 11.94
C PRO A 211 9.05 0.73 10.64
N ILE A 212 9.72 1.89 10.73
CA ILE A 212 10.03 2.73 9.55
C ILE A 212 10.95 1.99 8.57
N ILE A 213 11.86 1.15 9.08
CA ILE A 213 12.73 0.32 8.25
C ILE A 213 11.89 -0.58 7.34
N SER A 214 10.91 -1.27 7.90
CA SER A 214 9.99 -2.13 7.14
C SER A 214 9.13 -1.32 6.17
N TYR A 215 8.70 -0.11 6.53
CA TYR A 215 7.89 0.76 5.65
C TYR A 215 8.71 1.28 4.45
N MET A 216 9.98 1.62 4.65
CA MET A 216 10.88 1.98 3.56
C MET A 216 11.09 0.79 2.60
N ALA A 217 11.29 -0.41 3.14
CA ALA A 217 11.42 -1.63 2.33
C ALA A 217 10.13 -1.97 1.56
N ALA A 218 8.95 -1.77 2.19
CA ALA A 218 7.65 -1.92 1.52
C ALA A 218 7.50 -0.95 0.34
N ALA A 219 7.85 0.32 0.55
CA ALA A 219 7.80 1.35 -0.49
C ALA A 219 8.78 1.04 -1.63
N ALA A 220 9.99 0.54 -1.30
CA ALA A 220 10.97 0.09 -2.29
C ALA A 220 10.44 -1.10 -3.11
N ALA A 221 9.75 -2.06 -2.47
CA ALA A 221 9.15 -3.20 -3.18
C ALA A 221 8.02 -2.77 -4.13
N ILE A 222 7.18 -1.82 -3.71
CA ILE A 222 6.15 -1.24 -4.59
C ILE A 222 6.82 -0.51 -5.77
N ALA A 223 7.88 0.24 -5.52
CA ALA A 223 8.61 0.98 -6.55
C ALA A 223 9.32 0.03 -7.54
N ASP A 224 9.88 -1.09 -7.07
CA ASP A 224 10.48 -2.13 -7.92
C ASP A 224 9.44 -2.78 -8.83
N ALA A 225 8.23 -3.08 -8.32
CA ALA A 225 7.09 -3.55 -9.13
C ALA A 225 6.73 -2.55 -10.25
N LEU A 226 7.02 -1.28 -10.06
CA LEU A 226 6.81 -0.21 -11.06
C LEU A 226 8.05 0.08 -11.91
N HIS A 227 9.11 -0.71 -11.76
CA HIS A 227 10.39 -0.58 -12.46
C HIS A 227 11.09 0.77 -12.20
N ILE A 228 10.94 1.33 -11.01
CA ILE A 228 11.64 2.53 -10.56
C ILE A 228 13.05 2.15 -10.11
N THR A 229 14.03 2.92 -10.52
CA THR A 229 15.44 2.63 -10.19
C THR A 229 15.77 2.87 -8.71
N PRO A 230 16.76 2.14 -8.14
CA PRO A 230 17.20 2.36 -6.76
C PRO A 230 17.53 3.81 -6.42
N ALA A 231 18.20 4.53 -7.30
CA ALA A 231 18.54 5.94 -7.10
C ALA A 231 17.29 6.83 -6.91
N LYS A 232 16.18 6.52 -7.60
CA LYS A 232 14.91 7.26 -7.43
C LYS A 232 14.16 6.83 -6.19
N ILE A 233 14.34 5.60 -5.74
CA ILE A 233 13.82 5.10 -4.46
C ILE A 233 14.53 5.82 -3.30
N GLU A 234 15.85 5.91 -3.33
CA GLU A 234 16.66 6.65 -2.34
C GLU A 234 16.21 8.12 -2.26
N GLU A 235 16.18 8.80 -3.42
CA GLU A 235 15.76 10.20 -3.52
C GLU A 235 14.35 10.43 -2.97
N GLY A 236 13.39 9.60 -3.37
CA GLY A 236 12.00 9.76 -2.98
C GLY A 236 11.76 9.52 -1.50
N ILE A 237 12.37 8.48 -0.91
CA ILE A 237 12.26 8.22 0.53
C ILE A 237 12.86 9.37 1.34
N ALA A 238 14.02 9.88 0.90
CA ALA A 238 14.68 11.01 1.57
C ALA A 238 13.91 12.33 1.45
N ASN A 239 13.06 12.49 0.45
CA ASN A 239 12.26 13.69 0.23
C ASN A 239 10.99 13.75 1.11
N TYR A 240 10.57 12.61 1.69
CA TYR A 240 9.37 12.60 2.52
C TYR A 240 9.65 13.25 3.88
N ASP A 241 9.10 14.44 4.09
CA ASP A 241 9.17 15.20 5.31
C ASP A 241 7.75 15.52 5.81
N PRO A 242 7.22 14.76 6.80
CA PRO A 242 5.86 14.94 7.30
C PRO A 242 5.69 16.23 8.14
N GLU A 243 6.77 16.79 8.65
CA GLU A 243 6.75 17.95 9.57
C GLU A 243 7.28 19.24 8.92
N GLY A 244 7.71 19.18 7.65
CA GLY A 244 8.36 20.31 6.98
C GLY A 244 9.72 20.67 7.62
N LEU A 245 10.39 19.64 8.18
CA LEU A 245 11.72 19.78 8.76
C LEU A 245 12.71 20.01 7.61
N THR A 246 13.04 21.28 7.35
CA THR A 246 14.11 21.61 6.42
C THR A 246 15.41 20.94 6.89
N ARG A 247 16.10 20.28 5.98
CA ARG A 247 17.50 19.86 6.23
C ARG A 247 18.25 21.09 6.72
N PRO A 248 19.08 21.00 7.80
CA PRO A 248 20.09 22.01 8.02
C PRO A 248 20.87 22.09 6.71
N GLU A 249 20.84 23.23 6.04
CA GLU A 249 21.75 23.47 4.94
C GLU A 249 23.15 23.25 5.49
N ASP A 250 23.94 22.45 4.80
CA ASP A 250 25.35 22.25 5.14
C ASP A 250 26.04 23.63 5.10
N ASP A 251 26.25 24.22 6.29
CA ASP A 251 27.11 25.39 6.52
C ASP A 251 28.58 24.97 6.67
#